data_a683a8d3ab026e2854aa461ab0b4078f
#
_entry.id   a683a8d3ab026e2854aa461ab0b4078f
#
_cell.length_a   1.000
_cell.length_b   1.000
_cell.length_c   1.000
_cell.angle_alpha   90.00
_cell.angle_beta   90.00
_cell.angle_gamma   90.00
#
_symmetry.space_group_name_H-M   'P 1'
#
loop_
_entity.id
_entity.type
_entity.pdbx_description
1 polymer ?
#
loop_
_entity_poly.entity_id
_entity_poly.type
_entity_poly.pdbx_seq_one_letter_code
_entity_poly.pdbx_strand_id
1 'polypeptide(L)'
;LYQGEAIEAKLRQEYFSGLQAIMLLPTTQAIAAYLTEVNAHADQLKPIQRESEALPGSGDPVAALAQAPAAAGNSAYTSASSTNVSEAYNALKAYLMLGDRGRLESGHMSDQLTRFWRTWLEANRGTMPREQLIQSAERIMAFSLAQMADPAFPQQDLNLALLDQTRENLRKVVKGMPARERVYAEIKARAATRFAPMTVARLVADQDRTIVAGSHAISGTFTREAWDGYIKEAIQNAANDELQSTDWVLKTAANDDLTLEVSPEQIQKSLTQLYKTEYVREWQKFMQGITIQEFASFDKAVVHMNRLGDPAASPVGRLMQALYDQTSWDNPSLLNEQLAKGQQGFLNWFKQSILRMKPSRVDMNVTLSGGQTAIPMGPIGREFESLTRLMMARDSNPTLMSNYLQALSKIRTRFNQMKTQGDPGPASRQLMQQTLEGNSELAEALTRVY
;
A
#
# COMPACT_ATOMS: atom_id res chain seq x y z
N LEU A 1 -50.07 1.01 -18.15
CA LEU A 1 -49.05 0.01 -17.75
C LEU A 1 -48.09 -0.31 -18.90
N TYR A 2 -48.57 -0.71 -20.07
CA TYR A 2 -47.75 -1.07 -21.24
C TYR A 2 -46.85 0.06 -21.76
N GLN A 3 -47.30 1.30 -21.75
CA GLN A 3 -46.50 2.45 -22.20
C GLN A 3 -45.39 2.81 -21.21
N GLY A 4 -45.61 2.57 -19.89
CA GLY A 4 -44.62 2.80 -18.85
C GLY A 4 -43.45 1.83 -18.94
N GLU A 5 -43.73 0.55 -19.17
CA GLU A 5 -42.70 -0.49 -19.33
C GLU A 5 -41.83 -0.27 -20.57
N ALA A 6 -42.44 0.19 -21.70
CA ALA A 6 -41.69 0.48 -22.90
C ALA A 6 -40.77 1.70 -22.74
N ILE A 7 -41.22 2.73 -22.03
CA ILE A 7 -40.41 3.93 -21.73
C ILE A 7 -39.24 3.55 -20.80
N GLU A 8 -39.51 2.74 -19.77
CA GLU A 8 -38.48 2.27 -18.85
C GLU A 8 -37.43 1.44 -19.55
N ALA A 9 -37.82 0.51 -20.42
CA ALA A 9 -36.89 -0.31 -21.21
C ALA A 9 -36.02 0.56 -22.15
N LYS A 10 -36.60 1.59 -22.77
CA LYS A 10 -35.86 2.53 -23.63
C LYS A 10 -34.83 3.35 -22.81
N LEU A 11 -35.26 3.90 -21.68
CA LEU A 11 -34.35 4.65 -20.80
C LEU A 11 -33.20 3.79 -20.27
N ARG A 12 -33.49 2.53 -19.92
CA ARG A 12 -32.47 1.56 -19.51
C ARG A 12 -31.46 1.29 -20.63
N GLN A 13 -31.93 1.10 -21.85
CA GLN A 13 -31.08 0.90 -23.03
C GLN A 13 -30.20 2.12 -23.33
N GLU A 14 -30.76 3.34 -23.29
CA GLU A 14 -29.99 4.56 -23.45
C GLU A 14 -28.94 4.73 -22.35
N TYR A 15 -29.29 4.41 -21.12
CA TYR A 15 -28.39 4.44 -19.99
C TYR A 15 -27.23 3.43 -20.16
N PHE A 16 -27.51 2.19 -20.51
CA PHE A 16 -26.48 1.18 -20.77
C PHE A 16 -25.58 1.55 -21.95
N SER A 17 -26.12 2.14 -22.98
CA SER A 17 -25.35 2.65 -24.11
C SER A 17 -24.41 3.79 -23.68
N GLY A 18 -24.86 4.66 -22.80
CA GLY A 18 -24.02 5.72 -22.22
C GLY A 18 -22.87 5.14 -21.36
N LEU A 19 -23.15 4.19 -20.47
CA LEU A 19 -22.13 3.52 -19.68
C LEU A 19 -21.12 2.75 -20.55
N GLN A 20 -21.59 2.10 -21.60
CA GLN A 20 -20.71 1.42 -22.54
C GLN A 20 -19.75 2.40 -23.20
N ALA A 21 -20.22 3.54 -23.66
CA ALA A 21 -19.41 4.52 -24.37
C ALA A 21 -18.37 5.20 -23.48
N ILE A 22 -18.73 5.57 -22.24
CA ILE A 22 -17.84 6.36 -21.36
C ILE A 22 -16.96 5.53 -20.45
N MET A 23 -17.31 4.29 -20.17
CA MET A 23 -16.58 3.44 -19.24
C MET A 23 -16.13 2.11 -19.86
N LEU A 24 -17.06 1.28 -20.33
CA LEU A 24 -16.73 -0.07 -20.77
C LEU A 24 -15.85 -0.09 -22.02
N LEU A 25 -16.20 0.65 -23.04
CA LEU A 25 -15.44 0.67 -24.30
C LEU A 25 -14.02 1.21 -24.11
N PRO A 26 -13.80 2.37 -23.45
CA PRO A 26 -12.46 2.86 -23.16
C PRO A 26 -11.65 1.88 -22.30
N THR A 27 -12.27 1.25 -21.30
CA THR A 27 -11.60 0.28 -20.43
C THR A 27 -11.25 -0.98 -21.20
N THR A 28 -12.15 -1.52 -22.01
CA THR A 28 -11.90 -2.69 -22.87
C THR A 28 -10.76 -2.44 -23.84
N GLN A 29 -10.73 -1.25 -24.46
CA GLN A 29 -9.64 -0.83 -25.33
C GLN A 29 -8.32 -0.68 -24.59
N ALA A 30 -8.32 -0.12 -23.38
CA ALA A 30 -7.13 0.02 -22.55
C ALA A 30 -6.57 -1.34 -22.15
N ILE A 31 -7.41 -2.30 -21.75
CA ILE A 31 -7.00 -3.66 -21.44
C ILE A 31 -6.43 -4.36 -22.69
N ALA A 32 -7.10 -4.24 -23.83
CA ALA A 32 -6.64 -4.83 -25.08
C ALA A 32 -5.27 -4.24 -25.53
N ALA A 33 -5.08 -2.94 -25.39
CA ALA A 33 -3.82 -2.27 -25.67
C ALA A 33 -2.70 -2.78 -24.74
N TYR A 34 -2.99 -2.91 -23.44
CA TYR A 34 -2.06 -3.46 -22.48
C TYR A 34 -1.70 -4.91 -22.80
N LEU A 35 -2.66 -5.78 -23.12
CA LEU A 35 -2.38 -7.18 -23.52
C LEU A 35 -1.59 -7.26 -24.83
N THR A 36 -1.79 -6.35 -25.74
CA THR A 36 -0.98 -6.22 -26.97
C THR A 36 0.47 -5.88 -26.63
N GLU A 37 0.68 -4.97 -25.69
CA GLU A 37 2.01 -4.63 -25.20
C GLU A 37 2.67 -5.79 -24.46
N VAL A 38 1.92 -6.53 -23.63
CA VAL A 38 2.39 -7.78 -22.99
C VAL A 38 2.89 -8.76 -24.05
N ASN A 39 2.15 -8.96 -25.13
CA ASN A 39 2.54 -9.86 -26.20
C ASN A 39 3.77 -9.36 -26.98
N ALA A 40 3.93 -8.05 -27.14
CA ALA A 40 5.12 -7.45 -27.74
C ALA A 40 6.39 -7.65 -26.90
N HIS A 41 6.26 -7.81 -25.59
CA HIS A 41 7.34 -8.04 -24.64
C HIS A 41 7.32 -9.45 -24.04
N ALA A 42 6.75 -10.43 -24.77
CA ALA A 42 6.56 -11.80 -24.28
C ALA A 42 7.86 -12.50 -23.88
N ASP A 43 8.97 -12.17 -24.52
CA ASP A 43 10.31 -12.64 -24.20
C ASP A 43 10.87 -12.07 -22.87
N GLN A 44 10.34 -10.94 -22.42
CA GLN A 44 10.72 -10.29 -21.17
C GLN A 44 9.83 -10.72 -19.99
N LEU A 45 8.75 -11.44 -20.24
CA LEU A 45 7.92 -12.03 -19.20
C LEU A 45 8.76 -13.05 -18.42
N LYS A 46 9.09 -12.72 -17.20
CA LYS A 46 9.85 -13.61 -16.31
C LYS A 46 8.90 -14.27 -15.32
N PRO A 47 9.12 -15.58 -15.01
CA PRO A 47 8.48 -16.20 -13.86
C PRO A 47 8.78 -15.32 -12.64
N ILE A 48 7.84 -15.22 -11.72
CA ILE A 48 8.07 -14.51 -10.47
C ILE A 48 9.21 -15.25 -9.77
N GLN A 49 10.40 -14.65 -9.81
CA GLN A 49 11.54 -15.20 -9.10
C GLN A 49 11.26 -14.98 -7.60
N ARG A 50 11.47 -16.03 -6.79
CA ARG A 50 11.84 -15.79 -5.40
C ARG A 50 12.97 -14.78 -5.48
N GLU A 51 12.82 -13.61 -4.87
CA GLU A 51 13.96 -12.85 -4.43
C GLU A 51 14.68 -13.75 -3.40
N SER A 52 15.47 -14.68 -3.93
CA SER A 52 16.36 -15.52 -3.18
C SER A 52 17.28 -14.56 -2.45
N GLU A 53 17.41 -14.77 -1.16
CA GLU A 53 18.35 -14.22 -0.21
C GLU A 53 19.69 -13.82 -0.87
N ALA A 54 19.70 -12.71 -1.57
CA ALA A 54 20.92 -11.99 -1.83
C ALA A 54 21.17 -11.16 -0.58
N LEU A 55 22.03 -11.67 0.30
CA LEU A 55 22.70 -10.88 1.34
C LEU A 55 23.13 -9.54 0.75
N PRO A 56 22.93 -8.41 1.45
CA PRO A 56 23.41 -7.13 1.00
C PRO A 56 24.94 -7.13 1.04
N GLY A 57 25.54 -7.45 -0.11
CA GLY A 57 26.95 -7.42 -0.36
C GLY A 57 27.25 -6.42 -1.48
N SER A 58 27.86 -5.29 -1.10
CA SER A 58 28.65 -4.39 -1.98
C SER A 58 27.97 -3.88 -3.26
N GLY A 59 26.98 -3.02 -3.13
CA GLY A 59 26.55 -2.10 -4.18
C GLY A 59 26.56 -0.67 -3.61
N ASP A 60 27.30 0.19 -4.27
CA ASP A 60 27.52 1.60 -3.89
C ASP A 60 26.16 2.31 -3.70
N PRO A 61 25.80 2.77 -2.49
CA PRO A 61 24.50 3.40 -2.24
C PRO A 61 24.29 4.72 -2.98
N VAL A 62 25.34 5.33 -3.49
CA VAL A 62 25.29 6.60 -4.21
C VAL A 62 24.81 6.43 -5.66
N ALA A 63 25.08 5.29 -6.30
CA ALA A 63 24.62 5.02 -7.67
C ALA A 63 23.12 4.71 -7.76
N ALA A 64 22.52 4.19 -6.69
CA ALA A 64 21.08 3.92 -6.62
C ALA A 64 20.23 5.21 -6.45
N LEU A 65 20.81 6.27 -5.87
CA LEU A 65 20.16 7.58 -5.70
C LEU A 65 20.05 8.38 -7.01
N ALA A 66 20.89 8.10 -8.00
CA ALA A 66 20.90 8.80 -9.27
C ALA A 66 19.83 8.28 -10.27
N GLN A 67 19.18 7.16 -10.01
CA GLN A 67 18.17 6.55 -10.88
C GLN A 67 16.77 6.44 -10.26
N ALA A 68 16.52 7.10 -9.13
CA ALA A 68 15.16 7.24 -8.63
C ALA A 68 14.39 8.16 -9.59
N PRO A 69 13.28 7.71 -10.22
CA PRO A 69 12.49 8.61 -11.04
C PRO A 69 11.97 9.72 -10.14
N ALA A 70 12.44 10.93 -10.41
CA ALA A 70 11.88 12.15 -9.85
C ALA A 70 10.38 12.14 -10.15
N ALA A 71 9.56 12.35 -9.11
CA ALA A 71 8.13 12.45 -9.19
C ALA A 71 7.33 11.14 -9.39
N ALA A 72 7.39 10.23 -8.44
CA ALA A 72 6.18 9.50 -8.07
C ALA A 72 5.22 10.47 -7.36
N GLY A 73 4.87 11.57 -8.02
CA GLY A 73 3.87 12.52 -7.58
C GLY A 73 2.53 11.81 -7.59
N ASN A 74 1.96 11.56 -6.43
CA ASN A 74 0.54 11.35 -6.16
C ASN A 74 -0.26 10.36 -7.05
N SER A 75 0.37 9.41 -7.72
CA SER A 75 -0.35 8.31 -8.34
C SER A 75 -0.77 7.35 -7.23
N ALA A 76 -2.04 7.36 -6.88
CA ALA A 76 -2.60 6.43 -5.90
C ALA A 76 -2.51 4.97 -6.38
N TYR A 77 -2.28 4.76 -7.68
CA TYR A 77 -2.15 3.45 -8.32
C TYR A 77 -1.09 3.52 -9.41
N THR A 78 -0.19 2.57 -9.41
CA THR A 78 0.80 2.43 -10.48
C THR A 78 0.15 1.86 -11.74
N SER A 79 0.62 2.27 -12.91
CA SER A 79 0.23 1.62 -14.17
C SER A 79 0.67 0.16 -14.16
N ALA A 80 -0.10 -0.72 -14.80
CA ALA A 80 0.26 -2.13 -14.91
C ALA A 80 1.53 -2.28 -15.77
N SER A 81 2.46 -3.11 -15.29
CA SER A 81 3.68 -3.42 -16.04
C SER A 81 3.41 -4.49 -17.10
N SER A 82 3.79 -4.24 -18.34
CA SER A 82 3.65 -5.19 -19.45
C SER A 82 4.57 -6.42 -19.34
N THR A 83 5.54 -6.40 -18.43
CA THR A 83 6.46 -7.50 -18.17
C THR A 83 6.16 -8.29 -16.89
N ASN A 84 5.13 -7.88 -16.13
CA ASN A 84 4.70 -8.57 -14.92
C ASN A 84 3.63 -9.61 -15.23
N VAL A 85 3.96 -10.88 -15.03
CA VAL A 85 3.09 -12.03 -15.34
C VAL A 85 1.77 -11.98 -14.57
N SER A 86 1.79 -11.61 -13.29
CA SER A 86 0.59 -11.59 -12.46
C SER A 86 -0.36 -10.47 -12.86
N GLU A 87 0.17 -9.31 -13.20
CA GLU A 87 -0.63 -8.20 -13.72
C GLU A 87 -1.23 -8.53 -15.09
N ALA A 88 -0.46 -9.16 -15.97
CA ALA A 88 -0.92 -9.63 -17.26
C ALA A 88 -2.02 -10.70 -17.14
N TYR A 89 -1.86 -11.64 -16.23
CA TYR A 89 -2.90 -12.63 -15.93
C TYR A 89 -4.19 -12.00 -15.43
N ASN A 90 -4.10 -11.06 -14.50
CA ASN A 90 -5.26 -10.36 -13.96
C ASN A 90 -5.99 -9.52 -15.03
N ALA A 91 -5.26 -8.87 -15.91
CA ALA A 91 -5.83 -8.13 -17.04
C ALA A 91 -6.50 -9.07 -18.04
N LEU A 92 -5.89 -10.21 -18.36
CA LEU A 92 -6.49 -11.22 -19.22
C LEU A 92 -7.78 -11.79 -18.62
N LYS A 93 -7.79 -12.09 -17.32
CA LYS A 93 -8.99 -12.55 -16.59
C LYS A 93 -10.11 -11.52 -16.68
N ALA A 94 -9.83 -10.25 -16.44
CA ALA A 94 -10.82 -9.18 -16.57
C ALA A 94 -11.33 -9.03 -18.01
N TYR A 95 -10.46 -9.12 -18.99
CA TYR A 95 -10.84 -9.05 -20.41
C TYR A 95 -11.81 -10.17 -20.79
N LEU A 96 -11.53 -11.40 -20.34
CA LEU A 96 -12.42 -12.54 -20.54
C LEU A 96 -13.79 -12.36 -19.84
N MET A 97 -13.82 -11.79 -18.64
CA MET A 97 -15.07 -11.52 -17.92
C MET A 97 -15.93 -10.46 -18.62
N LEU A 98 -15.35 -9.52 -19.35
CA LEU A 98 -16.11 -8.54 -20.14
C LEU A 98 -16.91 -9.20 -21.27
N GLY A 99 -16.45 -10.35 -21.78
CA GLY A 99 -17.15 -11.12 -22.81
C GLY A 99 -17.99 -12.28 -22.30
N ASP A 100 -17.88 -12.65 -21.03
CA ASP A 100 -18.62 -13.78 -20.43
C ASP A 100 -19.14 -13.44 -19.02
N ARG A 101 -20.42 -13.08 -18.95
CA ARG A 101 -21.08 -12.72 -17.69
C ARG A 101 -21.16 -13.87 -16.68
N GLY A 102 -21.22 -15.10 -17.15
CA GLY A 102 -21.28 -16.27 -16.30
C GLY A 102 -20.04 -16.44 -15.43
N ARG A 103 -18.98 -15.72 -15.77
CA ARG A 103 -17.70 -15.75 -15.04
C ARG A 103 -17.37 -14.43 -14.32
N LEU A 104 -18.37 -13.55 -14.19
CA LEU A 104 -18.17 -12.23 -13.58
C LEU A 104 -17.87 -12.34 -12.08
N GLU A 105 -16.68 -11.98 -11.68
CA GLU A 105 -16.26 -11.80 -10.29
C GLU A 105 -16.19 -10.30 -9.99
N SER A 106 -17.17 -9.77 -9.27
CA SER A 106 -17.32 -8.33 -9.05
C SER A 106 -16.10 -7.69 -8.41
N GLY A 107 -15.46 -8.34 -7.43
CA GLY A 107 -14.26 -7.84 -6.77
C GLY A 107 -13.08 -7.73 -7.73
N HIS A 108 -12.84 -8.76 -8.55
CA HIS A 108 -11.76 -8.74 -9.53
C HIS A 108 -12.00 -7.69 -10.62
N MET A 109 -13.23 -7.62 -11.13
CA MET A 109 -13.60 -6.60 -12.12
C MET A 109 -13.45 -5.19 -11.58
N SER A 110 -13.87 -4.94 -10.33
CA SER A 110 -13.68 -3.63 -9.68
C SER A 110 -12.21 -3.22 -9.67
N ASP A 111 -11.34 -4.11 -9.26
CA ASP A 111 -9.89 -3.84 -9.17
C ASP A 111 -9.29 -3.51 -10.56
N GLN A 112 -9.61 -4.30 -11.56
CA GLN A 112 -9.03 -4.16 -12.90
C GLN A 112 -9.66 -2.99 -13.68
N LEU A 113 -10.98 -2.83 -13.65
CA LEU A 113 -11.64 -1.69 -14.28
C LEU A 113 -11.20 -0.37 -13.67
N THR A 114 -11.03 -0.31 -12.35
CA THR A 114 -10.50 0.88 -11.66
C THR A 114 -9.11 1.23 -12.17
N ARG A 115 -8.23 0.26 -12.36
CA ARG A 115 -6.87 0.47 -12.87
C ARG A 115 -6.90 1.07 -14.29
N PHE A 116 -7.58 0.40 -15.22
CA PHE A 116 -7.52 0.75 -16.64
C PHE A 116 -8.39 1.98 -16.99
N TRP A 117 -9.54 2.12 -16.38
CA TRP A 117 -10.40 3.29 -16.61
C TRP A 117 -9.81 4.55 -16.00
N ARG A 118 -9.17 4.45 -14.85
CA ARG A 118 -8.47 5.58 -14.23
C ARG A 118 -7.40 6.17 -15.14
N THR A 119 -6.61 5.35 -15.80
CA THR A 119 -5.60 5.81 -16.77
C THR A 119 -6.26 6.64 -17.88
N TRP A 120 -7.38 6.17 -18.40
CA TRP A 120 -8.14 6.91 -19.40
C TRP A 120 -8.72 8.22 -18.86
N LEU A 121 -9.30 8.19 -17.66
CA LEU A 121 -9.84 9.37 -17.00
C LEU A 121 -8.77 10.43 -16.74
N GLU A 122 -7.61 10.06 -16.28
CA GLU A 122 -6.50 10.98 -16.04
C GLU A 122 -6.04 11.65 -17.34
N ALA A 123 -5.98 10.90 -18.43
CA ALA A 123 -5.63 11.43 -19.74
C ALA A 123 -6.69 12.41 -20.29
N ASN A 124 -7.96 12.27 -19.89
CA ASN A 124 -9.09 13.05 -20.42
C ASN A 124 -9.69 14.04 -19.40
N ARG A 125 -9.08 14.25 -18.23
CA ARG A 125 -9.67 15.06 -17.16
C ARG A 125 -9.81 16.56 -17.43
N GLY A 126 -9.09 17.11 -18.41
CA GLY A 126 -9.05 18.55 -18.67
C GLY A 126 -8.58 19.34 -17.43
N THR A 127 -9.39 20.31 -16.99
CA THR A 127 -9.10 21.17 -15.82
C THR A 127 -9.68 20.64 -14.50
N MET A 128 -10.35 19.48 -14.51
CA MET A 128 -10.97 18.92 -13.31
C MET A 128 -9.91 18.55 -12.26
N PRO A 129 -10.11 18.93 -10.99
CA PRO A 129 -9.23 18.50 -9.90
C PRO A 129 -9.22 16.98 -9.79
N ARG A 130 -8.03 16.40 -9.63
CA ARG A 130 -7.81 14.94 -9.60
C ARG A 130 -8.65 14.23 -8.54
N GLU A 131 -8.76 14.83 -7.37
CA GLU A 131 -9.51 14.24 -6.25
C GLU A 131 -11.00 14.13 -6.53
N GLN A 132 -11.59 15.15 -7.17
CA GLN A 132 -12.99 15.11 -7.60
C GLN A 132 -13.22 14.07 -8.69
N LEU A 133 -12.28 13.96 -9.64
CA LEU A 133 -12.31 12.96 -10.69
C LEU A 133 -12.34 11.54 -10.10
N ILE A 134 -11.44 11.24 -9.14
CA ILE A 134 -11.34 9.93 -8.49
C ILE A 134 -12.63 9.59 -7.75
N GLN A 135 -13.16 10.51 -6.94
CA GLN A 135 -14.40 10.27 -6.20
C GLN A 135 -15.62 10.03 -7.10
N SER A 136 -15.72 10.79 -8.18
CA SER A 136 -16.78 10.61 -9.16
C SER A 136 -16.62 9.29 -9.91
N ALA A 137 -15.41 8.94 -10.29
CA ALA A 137 -15.08 7.69 -10.95
C ALA A 137 -15.43 6.46 -10.09
N GLU A 138 -15.09 6.47 -8.81
CA GLU A 138 -15.43 5.38 -7.89
C GLU A 138 -16.93 5.15 -7.76
N ARG A 139 -17.72 6.21 -7.72
CA ARG A 139 -19.20 6.10 -7.67
C ARG A 139 -19.76 5.51 -8.95
N ILE A 140 -19.31 5.99 -10.10
CA ILE A 140 -19.76 5.49 -11.41
C ILE A 140 -19.33 4.03 -11.57
N MET A 141 -18.12 3.68 -11.15
CA MET A 141 -17.61 2.31 -11.21
C MET A 141 -18.46 1.35 -10.36
N ALA A 142 -18.70 1.68 -9.12
CA ALA A 142 -19.51 0.86 -8.21
C ALA A 142 -20.92 0.65 -8.75
N PHE A 143 -21.53 1.70 -9.27
CA PHE A 143 -22.85 1.62 -9.86
C PHE A 143 -22.85 0.75 -11.13
N SER A 144 -21.87 0.93 -12.01
CA SER A 144 -21.76 0.19 -13.27
C SER A 144 -21.54 -1.30 -13.06
N LEU A 145 -20.73 -1.67 -12.07
CA LEU A 145 -20.52 -3.09 -11.71
C LEU A 145 -21.81 -3.77 -11.26
N ALA A 146 -22.66 -3.05 -10.51
CA ALA A 146 -23.97 -3.58 -10.12
C ALA A 146 -24.87 -3.85 -11.35
N GLN A 147 -24.75 -3.03 -12.40
CA GLN A 147 -25.52 -3.20 -13.63
C GLN A 147 -24.96 -4.29 -14.57
N MET A 148 -23.69 -4.63 -14.49
CA MET A 148 -23.09 -5.67 -15.34
C MET A 148 -23.70 -7.05 -15.13
N ALA A 149 -24.34 -7.29 -13.99
CA ALA A 149 -25.12 -8.51 -13.73
C ALA A 149 -26.48 -8.55 -14.46
N ASP A 150 -26.98 -7.42 -14.95
CA ASP A 150 -28.27 -7.34 -15.68
C ASP A 150 -28.14 -8.05 -17.04
N PRO A 151 -29.04 -8.97 -17.40
CA PRO A 151 -29.02 -9.64 -18.70
C PRO A 151 -29.10 -8.68 -19.90
N ALA A 152 -29.68 -7.49 -19.74
CA ALA A 152 -29.80 -6.47 -20.78
C ALA A 152 -28.52 -5.62 -20.95
N PHE A 153 -27.57 -5.73 -20.02
CA PHE A 153 -26.30 -5.00 -20.11
C PHE A 153 -25.45 -5.54 -21.28
N PRO A 154 -24.89 -4.69 -22.15
CA PRO A 154 -24.17 -5.13 -23.34
C PRO A 154 -22.90 -5.90 -22.99
N GLN A 155 -22.71 -7.05 -23.64
CA GLN A 155 -21.42 -7.75 -23.62
C GLN A 155 -20.45 -7.09 -24.58
N GLN A 156 -19.15 -7.22 -24.27
CA GLN A 156 -18.11 -6.71 -25.15
C GLN A 156 -17.64 -7.78 -26.13
N ASP A 157 -17.45 -7.40 -27.39
CA ASP A 157 -16.82 -8.26 -28.38
C ASP A 157 -15.31 -8.31 -28.10
N LEU A 158 -14.79 -9.51 -27.88
CA LEU A 158 -13.39 -9.73 -27.57
C LEU A 158 -12.58 -10.10 -28.80
N ASN A 159 -11.34 -9.62 -28.86
CA ASN A 159 -10.38 -10.05 -29.89
C ASN A 159 -9.85 -11.44 -29.56
N LEU A 160 -10.37 -12.46 -30.21
CA LEU A 160 -10.01 -13.86 -29.97
C LEU A 160 -8.54 -14.16 -30.31
N ALA A 161 -7.97 -13.55 -31.32
CA ALA A 161 -6.56 -13.73 -31.69
C ALA A 161 -5.65 -13.16 -30.57
N LEU A 162 -5.99 -11.99 -30.03
CA LEU A 162 -5.28 -11.39 -28.89
C LEU A 162 -5.34 -12.30 -27.65
N LEU A 163 -6.53 -12.86 -27.37
CA LEU A 163 -6.74 -13.78 -26.25
C LEU A 163 -5.87 -15.04 -26.38
N ASP A 164 -5.88 -15.68 -27.54
CA ASP A 164 -5.14 -16.92 -27.74
C ASP A 164 -3.62 -16.70 -27.69
N GLN A 165 -3.15 -15.61 -28.27
CA GLN A 165 -1.74 -15.24 -28.21
C GLN A 165 -1.29 -14.93 -26.76
N THR A 166 -2.11 -14.18 -26.01
CA THR A 166 -1.79 -13.86 -24.60
C THR A 166 -1.78 -15.12 -23.74
N ARG A 167 -2.77 -16.01 -23.91
CA ARG A 167 -2.79 -17.31 -23.23
C ARG A 167 -1.53 -18.12 -23.50
N GLU A 168 -1.13 -18.22 -24.76
CA GLU A 168 0.06 -18.99 -25.16
C GLU A 168 1.33 -18.43 -24.50
N ASN A 169 1.51 -17.10 -24.52
CA ASN A 169 2.67 -16.45 -23.92
C ASN A 169 2.70 -16.62 -22.40
N LEU A 170 1.56 -16.47 -21.72
CA LEU A 170 1.47 -16.65 -20.28
C LEU A 170 1.67 -18.10 -19.86
N ARG A 171 1.13 -19.08 -20.61
CA ARG A 171 1.34 -20.51 -20.34
C ARG A 171 2.80 -20.89 -20.34
N LYS A 172 3.60 -20.35 -21.28
CA LYS A 172 5.05 -20.63 -21.36
C LYS A 172 5.77 -20.24 -20.10
N VAL A 173 5.37 -19.13 -19.49
CA VAL A 173 5.99 -18.60 -18.28
C VAL A 173 5.46 -19.29 -17.01
N VAL A 174 4.15 -19.54 -16.95
CA VAL A 174 3.48 -20.09 -15.77
C VAL A 174 3.76 -21.58 -15.59
N LYS A 175 4.01 -22.32 -16.66
CA LYS A 175 4.22 -23.79 -16.62
C LYS A 175 5.35 -24.25 -15.67
N GLY A 176 6.30 -23.39 -15.35
CA GLY A 176 7.41 -23.67 -14.44
C GLY A 176 7.21 -23.11 -13.01
N MET A 177 6.08 -22.47 -12.71
CA MET A 177 5.83 -21.86 -11.40
C MET A 177 5.02 -22.78 -10.50
N PRO A 178 5.45 -22.99 -9.23
CA PRO A 178 4.61 -23.63 -8.23
C PRO A 178 3.28 -22.89 -8.05
N ALA A 179 2.17 -23.63 -7.91
CA ALA A 179 0.83 -23.06 -7.75
C ALA A 179 0.75 -22.04 -6.61
N ARG A 180 1.41 -22.36 -5.49
CA ARG A 180 1.48 -21.47 -4.32
C ARG A 180 2.10 -20.11 -4.66
N GLU A 181 3.17 -20.07 -5.43
CA GLU A 181 3.85 -18.82 -5.81
C GLU A 181 3.01 -18.02 -6.80
N ARG A 182 2.32 -18.69 -7.72
CA ARG A 182 1.38 -18.08 -8.66
C ARG A 182 0.20 -17.41 -7.93
N VAL A 183 -0.45 -18.15 -7.03
CA VAL A 183 -1.57 -17.64 -6.22
C VAL A 183 -1.13 -16.47 -5.35
N TYR A 184 0.02 -16.58 -4.70
CA TYR A 184 0.56 -15.51 -3.88
C TYR A 184 0.85 -14.24 -4.71
N ALA A 185 1.41 -14.40 -5.89
CA ALA A 185 1.66 -13.29 -6.80
C ALA A 185 0.36 -12.62 -7.28
N GLU A 186 -0.70 -13.41 -7.56
CA GLU A 186 -2.02 -12.87 -7.90
C GLU A 186 -2.60 -12.04 -6.76
N ILE A 187 -2.56 -12.57 -5.53
CA ILE A 187 -3.01 -11.85 -4.33
C ILE A 187 -2.27 -10.51 -4.20
N LYS A 188 -0.95 -10.50 -4.34
CA LYS A 188 -0.15 -9.27 -4.27
C LYS A 188 -0.54 -8.26 -5.36
N ALA A 189 -0.67 -8.71 -6.59
CA ALA A 189 -1.01 -7.86 -7.73
C ALA A 189 -2.39 -7.19 -7.54
N ARG A 190 -3.38 -7.94 -7.06
CA ARG A 190 -4.71 -7.39 -6.74
C ARG A 190 -4.66 -6.41 -5.57
N ALA A 191 -3.95 -6.72 -4.52
CA ALA A 191 -3.78 -5.82 -3.38
C ALA A 191 -3.10 -4.51 -3.80
N ALA A 192 -2.06 -4.56 -4.62
CA ALA A 192 -1.37 -3.37 -5.15
C ALA A 192 -2.29 -2.46 -5.97
N THR A 193 -3.35 -3.00 -6.58
CA THR A 193 -4.35 -2.23 -7.31
C THR A 193 -5.35 -1.56 -6.35
N ARG A 194 -5.73 -2.24 -5.27
CA ARG A 194 -6.76 -1.78 -4.33
C ARG A 194 -6.23 -0.76 -3.31
N PHE A 195 -4.99 -0.95 -2.88
CA PHE A 195 -4.40 -0.18 -1.79
C PHE A 195 -3.28 0.72 -2.30
N ALA A 196 -3.35 1.98 -1.90
CA ALA A 196 -2.38 2.97 -2.34
C ALA A 196 -0.99 2.71 -1.70
N PRO A 197 0.11 2.95 -2.44
CA PRO A 197 1.45 2.80 -1.90
C PRO A 197 1.72 3.76 -0.75
N MET A 198 2.57 3.38 0.19
CA MET A 198 3.00 4.18 1.32
C MET A 198 4.33 4.85 1.00
N THR A 199 4.40 6.17 1.16
CA THR A 199 5.61 6.96 0.97
C THR A 199 5.79 7.96 2.11
N VAL A 200 7.01 8.39 2.38
CA VAL A 200 7.28 9.45 3.37
C VAL A 200 6.46 10.70 3.03
N ALA A 201 6.40 11.09 1.75
CA ALA A 201 5.64 12.25 1.30
C ALA A 201 4.12 12.18 1.58
N ARG A 202 3.56 10.98 1.75
CA ARG A 202 2.15 10.80 2.15
C ARG A 202 1.95 10.86 3.66
N LEU A 203 2.97 10.53 4.43
CA LEU A 203 2.90 10.45 5.89
C LEU A 203 3.18 11.78 6.57
N VAL A 204 3.99 12.64 5.94
CA VAL A 204 4.30 13.96 6.48
C VAL A 204 3.42 15.06 5.86
N ALA A 205 3.34 16.22 6.51
CA ALA A 205 2.66 17.37 5.94
C ALA A 205 3.40 17.91 4.70
N ASP A 206 2.69 18.59 3.79
CA ASP A 206 3.28 19.11 2.55
C ASP A 206 4.50 20.00 2.80
N GLN A 207 4.44 20.84 3.83
CA GLN A 207 5.54 21.71 4.25
C GLN A 207 6.75 20.98 4.81
N ASP A 208 6.59 19.73 5.24
CA ASP A 208 7.65 18.92 5.85
C ASP A 208 8.40 18.07 4.81
N ARG A 209 7.92 18.03 3.57
CA ARG A 209 8.55 17.26 2.46
C ARG A 209 9.93 17.76 2.09
N THR A 210 10.24 19.01 2.39
CA THR A 210 11.59 19.60 2.20
C THR A 210 12.51 19.34 3.39
N ILE A 211 11.99 18.80 4.49
CA ILE A 211 12.74 18.53 5.73
C ILE A 211 13.05 17.04 5.84
N VAL A 212 12.06 16.19 5.51
CA VAL A 212 12.19 14.74 5.61
C VAL A 212 11.85 14.12 4.25
N ALA A 213 12.74 13.28 3.78
CA ALA A 213 12.58 12.54 2.52
C ALA A 213 12.66 11.03 2.75
N GLY A 214 12.14 10.27 1.80
CA GLY A 214 12.24 8.83 1.78
C GLY A 214 12.58 8.33 0.38
N SER A 215 13.52 7.40 0.29
CA SER A 215 13.97 6.81 -0.97
C SER A 215 13.16 5.58 -1.37
N HIS A 216 12.37 4.99 -0.46
CA HIS A 216 11.61 3.76 -0.72
C HIS A 216 10.10 4.01 -0.60
N ALA A 217 9.36 3.50 -1.58
CA ALA A 217 7.89 3.46 -1.56
C ALA A 217 7.43 2.01 -1.32
N ILE A 218 6.65 1.80 -0.29
CA ILE A 218 6.07 0.48 -0.01
C ILE A 218 4.83 0.30 -0.87
N SER A 219 4.72 -0.85 -1.57
CA SER A 219 3.49 -1.22 -2.24
C SER A 219 2.31 -1.22 -1.25
N GLY A 220 1.14 -0.77 -1.70
CA GLY A 220 -0.09 -0.84 -0.93
C GLY A 220 -0.43 -2.24 -0.43
N THR A 221 0.12 -3.28 -1.04
CA THR A 221 0.05 -4.68 -0.59
C THR A 221 0.54 -4.86 0.84
N PHE A 222 1.61 -4.17 1.23
CA PHE A 222 2.26 -4.35 2.53
C PHE A 222 1.85 -3.26 3.52
N THR A 223 0.56 -3.06 3.64
CA THR A 223 -0.07 -2.16 4.62
C THR A 223 -1.01 -2.94 5.52
N ARG A 224 -1.26 -2.42 6.72
CA ARG A 224 -2.24 -2.99 7.65
C ARG A 224 -3.64 -3.03 7.02
N GLU A 225 -3.98 -1.98 6.28
CA GLU A 225 -5.26 -1.86 5.58
C GLU A 225 -5.43 -2.95 4.53
N ALA A 226 -4.37 -3.30 3.83
CA ALA A 226 -4.38 -4.40 2.87
C ALA A 226 -4.53 -5.76 3.55
N TRP A 227 -3.84 -5.97 4.67
CA TRP A 227 -3.97 -7.19 5.46
C TRP A 227 -5.39 -7.39 5.97
N ASP A 228 -5.95 -6.37 6.64
CA ASP A 228 -7.28 -6.45 7.25
C ASP A 228 -8.40 -6.46 6.21
N GLY A 229 -8.24 -5.71 5.12
CA GLY A 229 -9.29 -5.51 4.10
C GLY A 229 -9.29 -6.51 2.95
N TYR A 230 -8.23 -7.28 2.77
CA TYR A 230 -8.14 -8.18 1.62
C TYR A 230 -7.21 -9.39 1.79
N ILE A 231 -5.93 -9.19 2.16
CA ILE A 231 -4.89 -10.23 2.06
C ILE A 231 -5.23 -11.44 2.92
N LYS A 232 -5.65 -11.22 4.16
CA LYS A 232 -5.99 -12.30 5.11
C LYS A 232 -7.07 -13.22 4.55
N GLU A 233 -8.15 -12.64 4.05
CA GLU A 233 -9.26 -13.40 3.46
C GLU A 233 -8.86 -14.07 2.15
N ALA A 234 -8.11 -13.37 1.29
CA ALA A 234 -7.63 -13.92 0.02
C ALA A 234 -6.72 -15.14 0.23
N ILE A 235 -5.85 -15.11 1.24
CA ILE A 235 -5.02 -16.28 1.60
C ILE A 235 -5.89 -17.44 2.07
N GLN A 236 -6.93 -17.20 2.88
CA GLN A 236 -7.84 -18.24 3.33
C GLN A 236 -8.61 -18.88 2.18
N ASN A 237 -9.13 -18.05 1.28
CA ASN A 237 -9.89 -18.53 0.10
C ASN A 237 -8.99 -19.29 -0.87
N ALA A 238 -7.79 -18.80 -1.12
CA ALA A 238 -6.81 -19.48 -1.96
C ALA A 238 -6.41 -20.86 -1.42
N ALA A 239 -6.30 -20.99 -0.11
CA ALA A 239 -5.99 -22.27 0.52
C ALA A 239 -7.14 -23.31 0.38
N ASN A 240 -8.39 -22.84 0.35
CA ASN A 240 -9.56 -23.71 0.31
C ASN A 240 -10.02 -24.06 -1.12
N ASP A 241 -10.05 -23.08 -2.04
CA ASP A 241 -10.77 -23.21 -3.31
C ASP A 241 -9.88 -23.13 -4.56
N GLU A 242 -8.92 -22.24 -4.62
CA GLU A 242 -8.23 -21.88 -5.87
C GLU A 242 -7.11 -22.84 -6.25
N LEU A 243 -6.50 -23.54 -5.30
CA LEU A 243 -5.41 -24.48 -5.59
C LEU A 243 -5.89 -25.81 -6.18
N GLN A 244 -7.18 -26.08 -6.11
CA GLN A 244 -7.79 -27.34 -6.59
C GLN A 244 -8.53 -27.20 -7.92
N SER A 245 -8.72 -25.98 -8.45
CA SER A 245 -9.52 -25.74 -9.65
C SER A 245 -8.68 -25.66 -10.94
N THR A 246 -9.28 -26.13 -12.04
CA THR A 246 -8.75 -25.90 -13.40
C THR A 246 -8.72 -24.42 -13.70
N ASP A 247 -7.56 -23.91 -14.12
CA ASP A 247 -7.43 -22.50 -14.53
C ASP A 247 -8.16 -22.23 -15.84
N TRP A 248 -9.37 -21.67 -15.77
CA TRP A 248 -10.18 -21.34 -16.94
C TRP A 248 -9.63 -20.15 -17.76
N VAL A 249 -8.84 -19.29 -17.14
CA VAL A 249 -8.21 -18.14 -17.81
C VAL A 249 -7.18 -18.60 -18.80
N LEU A 250 -6.26 -19.47 -18.38
CA LEU A 250 -5.21 -20.03 -19.21
C LEU A 250 -5.64 -21.33 -19.89
N LYS A 251 -6.78 -21.93 -19.54
CA LYS A 251 -7.24 -23.24 -20.01
C LYS A 251 -6.20 -24.35 -19.79
N THR A 252 -5.59 -24.35 -18.61
CA THR A 252 -4.65 -25.40 -18.18
C THR A 252 -5.39 -26.49 -17.42
N ALA A 253 -4.94 -27.75 -17.57
CA ALA A 253 -5.51 -28.88 -16.85
C ALA A 253 -5.04 -28.89 -15.38
N ALA A 254 -5.92 -29.33 -14.46
CA ALA A 254 -5.62 -29.41 -13.02
C ALA A 254 -4.45 -30.36 -12.66
N ASN A 255 -4.06 -31.26 -13.57
CA ASN A 255 -3.06 -32.29 -13.32
C ASN A 255 -1.60 -31.82 -13.41
N ASP A 256 -1.35 -30.56 -13.71
CA ASP A 256 0.02 -30.02 -13.77
C ASP A 256 0.56 -29.56 -12.40
N ASP A 257 -0.20 -29.70 -11.32
CA ASP A 257 0.17 -29.19 -10.00
C ASP A 257 0.47 -30.31 -8.99
N LEU A 258 1.72 -30.41 -8.59
CA LEU A 258 2.25 -31.25 -7.51
C LEU A 258 1.72 -30.88 -6.09
N THR A 259 0.67 -30.08 -6.00
CA THR A 259 0.14 -29.53 -4.74
C THR A 259 -0.91 -30.41 -4.08
N LEU A 260 -1.23 -31.57 -4.63
CA LEU A 260 -2.27 -32.48 -4.15
C LEU A 260 -1.99 -33.14 -2.77
N GLU A 261 -0.82 -32.93 -2.19
CA GLU A 261 -0.43 -33.56 -0.92
C GLU A 261 -0.37 -32.63 0.29
N VAL A 262 -0.68 -31.31 0.15
CA VAL A 262 -0.53 -30.34 1.22
C VAL A 262 -1.89 -29.87 1.72
N SER A 263 -2.11 -29.91 3.05
CA SER A 263 -3.38 -29.49 3.62
C SER A 263 -3.65 -27.99 3.45
N PRO A 264 -4.93 -27.54 3.36
CA PRO A 264 -5.27 -26.13 3.28
C PRO A 264 -4.64 -25.27 4.38
N GLU A 265 -4.54 -25.81 5.61
CA GLU A 265 -3.94 -25.12 6.74
C GLU A 265 -2.42 -24.88 6.54
N GLN A 266 -1.73 -25.86 5.96
CA GLN A 266 -0.29 -25.71 5.65
C GLN A 266 -0.07 -24.70 4.53
N ILE A 267 -0.93 -24.66 3.52
CA ILE A 267 -0.90 -23.68 2.44
C ILE A 267 -1.14 -22.28 3.01
N GLN A 268 -2.18 -22.10 3.81
CA GLN A 268 -2.50 -20.84 4.49
C GLN A 268 -1.33 -20.36 5.36
N LYS A 269 -0.75 -21.25 6.15
CA LYS A 269 0.41 -20.94 6.99
C LYS A 269 1.62 -20.51 6.16
N SER A 270 1.88 -21.21 5.06
CA SER A 270 2.99 -20.91 4.16
C SER A 270 2.82 -19.57 3.45
N LEU A 271 1.63 -19.27 2.90
CA LEU A 271 1.32 -17.98 2.26
C LEU A 271 1.39 -16.82 3.27
N THR A 272 0.86 -17.02 4.47
CA THR A 272 0.92 -16.03 5.55
C THR A 272 2.37 -15.74 5.95
N GLN A 273 3.21 -16.77 6.05
CA GLN A 273 4.62 -16.61 6.38
C GLN A 273 5.39 -15.86 5.29
N LEU A 274 5.14 -16.16 4.02
CA LEU A 274 5.71 -15.43 2.89
C LEU A 274 5.35 -13.96 2.96
N TYR A 275 4.06 -13.66 3.13
CA TYR A 275 3.58 -12.28 3.22
C TYR A 275 4.21 -11.51 4.38
N LYS A 276 4.23 -12.08 5.58
CA LYS A 276 4.82 -11.42 6.75
C LYS A 276 6.33 -11.21 6.61
N THR A 277 7.03 -12.12 5.97
CA THR A 277 8.47 -11.98 5.69
C THR A 277 8.74 -10.84 4.72
N GLU A 278 7.98 -10.74 3.62
CA GLU A 278 8.10 -9.63 2.68
C GLU A 278 7.67 -8.30 3.32
N TYR A 279 6.62 -8.32 4.14
CA TYR A 279 6.16 -7.15 4.91
C TYR A 279 7.27 -6.55 5.76
N VAL A 280 7.94 -7.38 6.54
CA VAL A 280 9.09 -6.97 7.37
C VAL A 280 10.18 -6.33 6.51
N ARG A 281 10.55 -6.98 5.41
CA ARG A 281 11.60 -6.49 4.50
C ARG A 281 11.26 -5.12 3.90
N GLU A 282 10.03 -4.93 3.47
CA GLU A 282 9.58 -3.68 2.86
C GLU A 282 9.59 -2.53 3.86
N TRP A 283 9.14 -2.76 5.09
CA TRP A 283 9.17 -1.74 6.13
C TRP A 283 10.58 -1.46 6.65
N GLN A 284 11.47 -2.44 6.70
CA GLN A 284 12.89 -2.21 6.98
C GLN A 284 13.54 -1.31 5.92
N LYS A 285 13.33 -1.60 4.62
CA LYS A 285 13.82 -0.76 3.53
C LYS A 285 13.26 0.68 3.62
N PHE A 286 11.98 0.80 3.96
CA PHE A 286 11.35 2.10 4.15
C PHE A 286 12.02 2.90 5.27
N MET A 287 12.22 2.29 6.44
CA MET A 287 12.89 2.94 7.57
C MET A 287 14.32 3.35 7.24
N GLN A 288 15.08 2.47 6.60
CA GLN A 288 16.46 2.75 6.17
C GLN A 288 16.54 3.86 5.13
N GLY A 289 15.49 4.03 4.34
CA GLY A 289 15.40 5.06 3.30
C GLY A 289 14.99 6.46 3.80
N ILE A 290 14.61 6.61 5.09
CA ILE A 290 14.21 7.90 5.65
C ILE A 290 15.46 8.75 5.92
N THR A 291 15.47 9.97 5.41
CA THR A 291 16.55 10.92 5.60
C THR A 291 16.01 12.29 6.01
N ILE A 292 16.74 12.96 6.90
CA ILE A 292 16.51 14.37 7.21
C ILE A 292 17.46 15.18 6.32
N GLN A 293 16.90 16.19 5.63
CA GLN A 293 17.67 17.02 4.72
C GLN A 293 18.68 17.89 5.50
N GLU A 294 19.87 18.06 4.93
CA GLU A 294 20.91 18.89 5.51
C GLU A 294 20.48 20.36 5.60
N PHE A 295 20.97 21.02 6.63
CA PHE A 295 20.72 22.44 6.84
C PHE A 295 21.69 23.28 6.02
N ALA A 296 21.23 23.86 4.93
CA ALA A 296 22.08 24.70 4.05
C ALA A 296 22.58 26.00 4.71
N SER A 297 21.92 26.47 5.77
CA SER A 297 22.28 27.66 6.54
C SER A 297 21.63 27.60 7.93
N PHE A 298 22.11 28.47 8.85
CA PHE A 298 21.50 28.59 10.18
C PHE A 298 20.02 28.98 10.12
N ASP A 299 19.64 29.90 9.24
CA ASP A 299 18.23 30.28 9.06
C ASP A 299 17.38 29.09 8.62
N LYS A 300 17.89 28.27 7.72
CA LYS A 300 17.22 27.01 7.31
C LYS A 300 17.16 26.02 8.46
N ALA A 301 18.24 25.90 9.26
CA ALA A 301 18.24 25.06 10.46
C ALA A 301 17.14 25.48 11.46
N VAL A 302 16.97 26.79 11.70
CA VAL A 302 15.90 27.30 12.56
C VAL A 302 14.52 26.93 12.02
N VAL A 303 14.27 27.11 10.72
CA VAL A 303 13.00 26.74 10.07
C VAL A 303 12.73 25.24 10.21
N HIS A 304 13.73 24.40 9.92
CA HIS A 304 13.59 22.95 10.03
C HIS A 304 13.39 22.51 11.48
N MET A 305 14.13 23.08 12.44
CA MET A 305 13.97 22.77 13.86
C MET A 305 12.61 23.21 14.41
N ASN A 306 12.04 24.29 13.89
CA ASN A 306 10.67 24.70 14.25
C ASN A 306 9.63 23.65 13.89
N ARG A 307 9.89 22.85 12.85
CA ARG A 307 9.04 21.73 12.45
C ARG A 307 9.42 20.44 13.17
N LEU A 308 10.69 20.06 13.17
CA LEU A 308 11.17 18.83 13.80
C LEU A 308 10.91 18.80 15.31
N GLY A 309 11.12 19.93 15.99
CA GLY A 309 10.94 20.10 17.44
C GLY A 309 9.53 20.52 17.86
N ASP A 310 8.54 20.47 16.97
CA ASP A 310 7.15 20.73 17.35
C ASP A 310 6.54 19.47 17.98
N PRO A 311 6.17 19.50 19.28
CA PRO A 311 5.67 18.30 19.95
C PRO A 311 4.38 17.73 19.37
N ALA A 312 3.55 18.58 18.75
CA ALA A 312 2.25 18.19 18.21
C ALA A 312 2.29 17.85 16.71
N ALA A 313 3.22 18.44 15.97
CA ALA A 313 3.21 18.37 14.50
C ALA A 313 4.56 17.95 13.90
N SER A 314 5.48 17.42 14.70
CA SER A 314 6.78 16.93 14.22
C SER A 314 6.63 15.87 13.12
N PRO A 315 7.30 16.04 11.96
CA PRO A 315 7.31 15.01 10.93
C PRO A 315 7.92 13.69 11.41
N VAL A 316 8.89 13.74 12.32
CA VAL A 316 9.47 12.52 12.95
C VAL A 316 8.42 11.82 13.80
N GLY A 317 7.68 12.55 14.62
CA GLY A 317 6.58 11.99 15.41
C GLY A 317 5.51 11.32 14.55
N ARG A 318 5.14 11.93 13.43
CA ARG A 318 4.18 11.37 12.47
C ARG A 318 4.68 10.11 11.81
N LEU A 319 5.94 10.08 11.38
CA LEU A 319 6.56 8.91 10.78
C LEU A 319 6.62 7.74 11.77
N MET A 320 7.05 7.99 13.01
CA MET A 320 7.12 6.96 14.04
C MET A 320 5.73 6.40 14.39
N GLN A 321 4.73 7.27 14.47
CA GLN A 321 3.35 6.83 14.68
C GLN A 321 2.84 5.96 13.51
N ALA A 322 3.09 6.37 12.27
CA ALA A 322 2.68 5.59 11.12
C ALA A 322 3.39 4.22 11.06
N LEU A 323 4.69 4.18 11.34
CA LEU A 323 5.45 2.95 11.43
C LEU A 323 4.87 2.02 12.51
N TYR A 324 4.58 2.57 13.69
CA TYR A 324 3.96 1.81 14.78
C TYR A 324 2.58 1.25 14.39
N ASP A 325 1.72 2.06 13.80
CA ASP A 325 0.38 1.63 13.36
C ASP A 325 0.45 0.51 12.32
N GLN A 326 1.44 0.56 11.44
CA GLN A 326 1.62 -0.42 10.38
C GLN A 326 2.34 -1.70 10.83
N THR A 327 3.04 -1.70 11.93
CA THR A 327 3.88 -2.85 12.37
C THR A 327 3.42 -3.51 13.67
N SER A 328 2.57 -2.85 14.46
CA SER A 328 2.12 -3.36 15.76
C SER A 328 0.97 -4.36 15.70
N TRP A 329 0.27 -4.46 14.59
CA TRP A 329 -0.92 -5.30 14.43
C TRP A 329 -0.66 -6.80 14.56
N ASP A 330 0.57 -7.23 14.34
CA ASP A 330 1.02 -8.63 14.45
C ASP A 330 1.46 -9.00 15.88
N ASN A 331 1.20 -8.13 16.84
CA ASN A 331 1.46 -8.35 18.26
C ASN A 331 0.12 -8.36 19.04
N PRO A 332 -0.46 -9.55 19.30
CA PRO A 332 -1.78 -9.67 19.93
C PRO A 332 -1.84 -9.11 21.36
N SER A 333 -0.73 -9.16 22.11
CA SER A 333 -0.68 -8.63 23.48
C SER A 333 -0.85 -7.12 23.55
N LEU A 334 -0.41 -6.39 22.53
CA LEU A 334 -0.56 -4.94 22.43
C LEU A 334 -1.98 -4.51 22.09
N LEU A 335 -2.68 -5.28 21.26
CA LEU A 335 -4.08 -4.99 20.93
C LEU A 335 -4.95 -5.02 22.19
N ASN A 336 -4.71 -5.94 23.09
CA ASN A 336 -5.46 -6.03 24.36
C ASN A 336 -5.14 -4.90 25.34
N GLU A 337 -3.90 -4.44 25.42
CA GLU A 337 -3.51 -3.31 26.30
C GLU A 337 -4.04 -1.97 25.80
N GLN A 338 -4.05 -1.74 24.48
CA GLN A 338 -4.57 -0.50 23.89
C GLN A 338 -6.09 -0.36 24.09
N LEU A 339 -6.82 -1.47 23.99
CA LEU A 339 -8.26 -1.50 24.24
C LEU A 339 -8.62 -1.17 25.70
N ALA A 340 -7.77 -1.62 26.62
CA ALA A 340 -7.98 -1.37 28.05
C ALA A 340 -7.71 0.09 28.49
N LYS A 341 -6.87 0.83 27.77
CA LYS A 341 -6.39 2.17 28.18
C LYS A 341 -7.03 3.37 27.43
N GLY A 342 -8.06 3.16 26.61
CA GLY A 342 -8.87 4.26 26.04
C GLY A 342 -8.16 5.19 25.04
N GLN A 343 -7.07 4.77 24.40
CA GLN A 343 -6.32 5.56 23.40
C GLN A 343 -7.01 5.70 22.03
N GLN A 344 -8.28 5.36 21.92
CA GLN A 344 -9.05 5.45 20.66
C GLN A 344 -9.15 6.88 20.11
N GLY A 345 -9.10 7.91 20.95
CA GLY A 345 -9.28 9.30 20.51
C GLY A 345 -8.15 9.82 19.62
N PHE A 346 -6.90 9.51 19.93
CA PHE A 346 -5.73 9.97 19.17
C PHE A 346 -5.58 9.24 17.83
N LEU A 347 -5.79 7.93 17.81
CA LEU A 347 -5.74 7.11 16.59
C LEU A 347 -6.84 7.50 15.59
N ASN A 348 -8.04 7.80 16.08
CA ASN A 348 -9.15 8.27 15.26
C ASN A 348 -8.89 9.67 14.70
N TRP A 349 -8.35 10.57 15.51
CA TRP A 349 -7.96 11.91 15.07
C TRP A 349 -6.87 11.84 13.99
N PHE A 350 -5.87 10.99 14.16
CA PHE A 350 -4.78 10.80 13.20
C PHE A 350 -5.28 10.22 11.86
N LYS A 351 -6.13 9.18 11.92
CA LYS A 351 -6.76 8.60 10.72
C LYS A 351 -7.64 9.60 9.97
N GLN A 352 -8.39 10.41 10.69
CA GLN A 352 -9.32 11.36 10.12
C GLN A 352 -8.62 12.61 9.58
N SER A 353 -7.56 13.10 10.25
CA SER A 353 -6.89 14.34 9.90
C SER A 353 -5.76 14.17 8.88
N ILE A 354 -5.07 13.02 8.87
CA ILE A 354 -3.87 12.81 8.04
C ILE A 354 -4.11 11.85 6.89
N LEU A 355 -4.77 10.74 7.13
CA LEU A 355 -5.02 9.73 6.09
C LEU A 355 -6.33 9.96 5.33
N ARG A 356 -7.20 10.88 5.79
CA ARG A 356 -8.55 11.13 5.22
C ARG A 356 -9.35 9.84 5.00
N MET A 357 -9.11 8.82 5.82
CA MET A 357 -9.82 7.54 5.74
C MET A 357 -11.07 7.59 6.62
N LYS A 358 -12.18 7.08 6.09
CA LYS A 358 -13.39 6.86 6.91
C LYS A 358 -13.07 5.80 7.97
N PRO A 359 -13.58 5.96 9.20
CA PRO A 359 -13.38 4.98 10.26
C PRO A 359 -13.96 3.64 9.82
N SER A 360 -13.10 2.62 9.65
CA SER A 360 -13.52 1.25 9.49
C SER A 360 -14.11 0.76 10.81
N ARG A 361 -15.37 0.36 10.82
CA ARG A 361 -15.91 -0.40 11.94
C ARG A 361 -15.22 -1.76 11.92
N VAL A 362 -14.29 -1.94 12.82
CA VAL A 362 -13.75 -3.26 13.13
C VAL A 362 -14.75 -3.91 14.08
N ASP A 363 -15.55 -4.84 13.57
CA ASP A 363 -16.34 -5.73 14.42
C ASP A 363 -15.37 -6.67 15.15
N MET A 364 -15.01 -6.27 16.36
CA MET A 364 -14.25 -7.12 17.27
C MET A 364 -15.20 -7.93 18.14
N ASN A 365 -15.65 -9.07 17.64
CA ASN A 365 -16.15 -10.15 18.47
C ASN A 365 -14.96 -11.01 18.94
N VAL A 366 -14.20 -10.52 19.88
CA VAL A 366 -13.28 -11.36 20.65
C VAL A 366 -13.93 -11.63 22.00
N THR A 367 -14.57 -12.78 22.11
CA THR A 367 -15.05 -13.32 23.37
C THR A 367 -13.86 -13.71 24.23
N LEU A 368 -13.56 -12.92 25.26
CA LEU A 368 -12.63 -13.28 26.32
C LEU A 368 -13.30 -14.34 27.22
N SER A 369 -13.03 -15.61 26.97
CA SER A 369 -13.30 -16.71 27.92
C SER A 369 -12.02 -17.08 28.61
N GLY A 370 -12.06 -17.14 29.92
CA GLY A 370 -10.91 -17.36 30.79
C GLY A 370 -10.17 -18.67 30.49
N GLY A 371 -8.86 -18.55 30.36
CA GLY A 371 -7.92 -19.62 30.08
C GLY A 371 -6.90 -19.16 29.04
N GLN A 372 -6.14 -18.10 29.32
CA GLN A 372 -5.25 -17.47 28.35
C GLN A 372 -3.97 -18.26 28.17
N THR A 373 -3.87 -19.01 27.09
CA THR A 373 -2.59 -19.23 26.42
C THR A 373 -2.23 -17.94 25.69
N ALA A 374 -1.17 -17.27 26.09
CA ALA A 374 -0.68 -16.07 25.40
C ALA A 374 -0.46 -16.39 23.92
N ILE A 375 -1.20 -15.71 23.03
CA ILE A 375 -1.01 -15.86 21.59
C ILE A 375 0.40 -15.34 21.27
N PRO A 376 1.29 -16.13 20.67
CA PRO A 376 2.66 -15.72 20.42
C PRO A 376 2.71 -14.56 19.45
N MET A 377 3.64 -13.64 19.69
CA MET A 377 3.95 -12.53 18.80
C MET A 377 4.34 -13.03 17.40
N GLY A 378 3.76 -12.48 16.35
CA GLY A 378 4.10 -12.81 14.98
C GLY A 378 5.45 -12.24 14.52
N PRO A 379 5.91 -12.60 13.31
CA PRO A 379 7.22 -12.16 12.79
C PRO A 379 7.37 -10.63 12.70
N ILE A 380 6.34 -9.93 12.27
CA ILE A 380 6.33 -8.45 12.15
C ILE A 380 6.43 -7.83 13.55
N GLY A 381 5.62 -8.30 14.50
CA GLY A 381 5.64 -7.80 15.86
C GLY A 381 6.99 -7.98 16.55
N ARG A 382 7.67 -9.10 16.31
CA ARG A 382 9.01 -9.38 16.86
C ARG A 382 10.07 -8.46 16.28
N GLU A 383 10.06 -8.27 14.98
CA GLU A 383 11.05 -7.43 14.30
C GLU A 383 10.94 -5.96 14.73
N PHE A 384 9.73 -5.46 14.91
CA PHE A 384 9.48 -4.07 15.28
C PHE A 384 9.16 -3.87 16.77
N GLU A 385 9.54 -4.80 17.63
CA GLU A 385 9.30 -4.71 19.08
C GLU A 385 9.93 -3.47 19.73
N SER A 386 11.12 -3.09 19.29
CA SER A 386 11.81 -1.89 19.78
C SER A 386 11.03 -0.61 19.45
N LEU A 387 10.44 -0.52 18.26
CA LEU A 387 9.56 0.59 17.88
C LEU A 387 8.31 0.63 18.77
N THR A 388 7.74 -0.53 19.08
CA THR A 388 6.63 -0.63 20.00
C THR A 388 7.00 -0.12 21.40
N ARG A 389 8.17 -0.49 21.92
CA ARG A 389 8.68 0.01 23.20
C ARG A 389 8.89 1.52 23.23
N LEU A 390 9.31 2.09 22.08
CA LEU A 390 9.47 3.54 21.91
C LEU A 390 8.13 4.28 22.00
N MET A 391 7.07 3.71 21.43
CA MET A 391 5.77 4.35 21.26
C MET A 391 4.77 4.06 22.39
N MET A 392 5.04 3.09 23.27
CA MET A 392 4.14 2.74 24.35
C MET A 392 4.54 3.41 25.67
N ALA A 393 3.52 3.94 26.37
CA ALA A 393 3.68 4.40 27.74
C ALA A 393 3.81 3.22 28.71
N ARG A 394 4.70 3.33 29.71
CA ARG A 394 4.84 2.39 30.80
C ARG A 394 4.49 3.06 32.11
N ASP A 395 3.64 2.42 32.91
CA ASP A 395 3.36 2.79 34.28
C ASP A 395 3.07 4.28 34.51
N SER A 396 2.21 4.88 33.68
CA SER A 396 1.85 6.31 33.73
C SER A 396 2.97 7.29 33.35
N ASN A 397 4.12 6.81 32.92
CA ASN A 397 5.20 7.64 32.43
C ASN A 397 4.97 8.02 30.95
N PRO A 398 5.47 9.19 30.50
CA PRO A 398 5.44 9.54 29.09
C PRO A 398 6.23 8.52 28.24
N THR A 399 5.83 8.36 26.97
CA THR A 399 6.52 7.46 26.03
C THR A 399 7.97 7.94 25.80
N LEU A 400 8.86 7.04 25.45
CA LEU A 400 10.23 7.39 25.05
C LEU A 400 10.21 8.35 23.84
N MET A 401 9.26 8.16 22.91
CA MET A 401 9.07 9.08 21.79
C MET A 401 8.68 10.48 22.25
N SER A 402 7.80 10.60 23.23
CA SER A 402 7.43 11.89 23.81
C SER A 402 8.64 12.60 24.43
N ASN A 403 9.47 11.87 25.18
CA ASN A 403 10.72 12.39 25.75
C ASN A 403 11.68 12.87 24.67
N TYR A 404 11.82 12.13 23.58
CA TYR A 404 12.64 12.52 22.44
C TYR A 404 12.13 13.80 21.78
N LEU A 405 10.82 13.91 21.52
CA LEU A 405 10.21 15.14 20.99
C LEU A 405 10.36 16.35 21.92
N GLN A 406 10.32 16.14 23.23
CA GLN A 406 10.63 17.20 24.20
C GLN A 406 12.07 17.67 24.10
N ALA A 407 13.03 16.76 23.94
CA ALA A 407 14.43 17.10 23.73
C ALA A 407 14.61 17.93 22.45
N LEU A 408 13.98 17.54 21.33
CA LEU A 408 13.99 18.32 20.10
C LEU A 408 13.34 19.71 20.28
N SER A 409 12.29 19.82 21.08
CA SER A 409 11.63 21.09 21.40
C SER A 409 12.56 22.04 22.17
N LYS A 410 13.40 21.53 23.06
CA LYS A 410 14.44 22.33 23.74
C LYS A 410 15.50 22.85 22.76
N ILE A 411 15.92 22.02 21.83
CA ILE A 411 16.86 22.45 20.76
C ILE A 411 16.22 23.52 19.88
N ARG A 412 14.95 23.33 19.48
CA ARG A 412 14.15 24.33 18.76
C ARG A 412 14.16 25.70 19.48
N THR A 413 13.88 25.67 20.76
CA THR A 413 13.87 26.90 21.59
C THR A 413 15.25 27.59 21.58
N ARG A 414 16.31 26.78 21.73
CA ARG A 414 17.68 27.28 21.71
C ARG A 414 18.05 27.94 20.37
N PHE A 415 17.69 27.30 19.26
CA PHE A 415 17.94 27.84 17.92
C PHE A 415 17.18 29.16 17.68
N ASN A 416 15.95 29.26 18.13
CA ASN A 416 15.18 30.51 18.03
C ASN A 416 15.80 31.63 18.89
N GLN A 417 16.28 31.32 20.10
CA GLN A 417 17.00 32.27 20.93
C GLN A 417 18.29 32.78 20.26
N MET A 418 19.08 31.87 19.68
CA MET A 418 20.30 32.24 18.95
C MET A 418 19.99 33.15 17.77
N LYS A 419 18.91 32.93 17.04
CA LYS A 419 18.45 33.76 15.94
C LYS A 419 18.10 35.20 16.39
N THR A 420 17.44 35.32 17.54
CA THR A 420 17.03 36.64 18.06
C THR A 420 18.18 37.46 18.66
N GLN A 421 19.30 36.84 18.98
CA GLN A 421 20.48 37.49 19.55
C GLN A 421 21.40 38.18 18.52
N GLY A 422 21.07 38.13 17.22
CA GLY A 422 21.83 38.72 16.14
C GLY A 422 22.75 37.75 15.43
N ASP A 423 24.06 37.93 15.45
CA ASP A 423 25.02 37.02 14.81
C ASP A 423 25.03 35.65 15.50
N PRO A 424 24.62 34.57 14.81
CA PRO A 424 24.59 33.23 15.41
C PRO A 424 25.97 32.60 15.58
N GLY A 425 27.04 33.16 15.02
CA GLY A 425 28.37 32.57 15.02
C GLY A 425 28.94 32.32 16.43
N PRO A 426 29.00 33.34 17.32
CA PRO A 426 29.48 33.16 18.69
C PRO A 426 28.61 32.17 19.50
N ALA A 427 27.30 32.28 19.39
CA ALA A 427 26.36 31.39 20.08
C ALA A 427 26.45 29.95 19.58
N SER A 428 26.68 29.72 18.28
CA SER A 428 26.90 28.41 17.70
C SER A 428 28.17 27.73 18.20
N ARG A 429 29.28 28.51 18.29
CA ARG A 429 30.52 27.98 18.87
C ARG A 429 30.37 27.62 20.33
N GLN A 430 29.66 28.42 21.11
CA GLN A 430 29.38 28.13 22.52
C GLN A 430 28.53 26.87 22.67
N LEU A 431 27.46 26.70 21.85
CA LEU A 431 26.64 25.52 21.84
C LEU A 431 27.42 24.25 21.49
N MET A 432 28.30 24.31 20.49
CA MET A 432 29.20 23.23 20.11
C MET A 432 30.12 22.82 21.28
N GLN A 433 30.74 23.78 21.93
CA GLN A 433 31.60 23.52 23.09
C GLN A 433 30.81 22.87 24.23
N GLN A 434 29.65 23.42 24.58
CA GLN A 434 28.77 22.85 25.60
C GLN A 434 28.32 21.44 25.23
N THR A 435 28.09 21.14 23.95
CA THR A 435 27.71 19.82 23.47
C THR A 435 28.85 18.82 23.66
N LEU A 436 30.07 19.20 23.34
CA LEU A 436 31.29 18.40 23.57
C LEU A 436 31.53 18.12 25.06
N GLU A 437 31.17 19.05 25.92
CA GLU A 437 31.27 18.94 27.38
C GLU A 437 30.08 18.15 27.99
N GLY A 438 29.07 17.75 27.19
CA GLY A 438 27.89 17.06 27.65
C GLY A 438 26.83 17.95 28.34
N ASN A 439 26.94 19.26 28.25
CA ASN A 439 26.14 20.25 29.00
C ASN A 439 25.19 21.08 28.10
N SER A 440 24.65 20.52 27.05
CA SER A 440 23.71 21.21 26.16
C SER A 440 22.44 20.43 25.89
N GLU A 441 21.41 21.11 25.41
CA GLU A 441 20.17 20.48 24.94
C GLU A 441 20.44 19.48 23.81
N LEU A 442 21.43 19.74 22.97
CA LEU A 442 21.85 18.85 21.90
C LEU A 442 22.53 17.59 22.47
N ALA A 443 23.40 17.72 23.47
CA ALA A 443 24.01 16.60 24.16
C ALA A 443 22.96 15.73 24.88
N GLU A 444 21.97 16.36 25.53
CA GLU A 444 20.84 15.65 26.16
C GLU A 444 20.05 14.83 25.13
N ALA A 445 19.74 15.41 23.97
CA ALA A 445 19.04 14.71 22.91
C ALA A 445 19.84 13.54 22.35
N LEU A 446 21.13 13.70 22.13
CA LEU A 446 22.04 12.63 21.69
C LEU A 446 22.08 11.48 22.68
N THR A 447 22.16 11.76 23.98
CA THR A 447 22.18 10.74 25.04
C THR A 447 20.87 9.93 25.11
N ARG A 448 19.73 10.53 24.71
CA ARG A 448 18.43 9.83 24.71
C ARG A 448 18.16 8.98 23.47
N VAL A 449 18.96 9.15 22.41
CA VAL A 449 18.84 8.37 21.16
C VAL A 449 19.60 7.04 21.28
N TYR A 450 20.66 6.98 22.07
CA TYR A 450 21.45 5.80 22.36
C TYR A 450 21.00 5.11 23.67
#